data_697ae0d18f02feb899345a6cbfbd2947
#
_entry.id   697ae0d18f02feb899345a6cbfbd2947
#
_cell.length_a   1.000
_cell.length_b   1.000
_cell.length_c   1.000
_cell.angle_alpha   90.00
_cell.angle_beta   90.00
_cell.angle_gamma   90.00
#
_symmetry.space_group_name_H-M   'P 1'
#
loop_
_entity.id
_entity.type
_entity.pdbx_description
1 polymer ?
#
loop_
_entity_poly.entity_id
_entity_poly.type
_entity_poly.pdbx_seq_one_letter_code
_entity_poly.pdbx_strand_id
1 'polypeptide(L)'
;EQEAREAIRRGVSKLARTVKVTLGPKGRNVILQKSFGSPTVTKDGVTVAKEIDLEDVYENMGARMVREVASKTSDVAGDGTTTATVMAEAIFNEGLKAVVAGVNPIQMKNGIETAVSDLTEKLHKMATKVKDQEAMANVATIASNNDREIGDLLADAMSKVGKDGVITVD
;
A
#
# COMPACT_ATOMS: atom_id res chain seq x y z
N GLU A 1 21.44 -19.45 -7.06
CA GLU A 1 20.23 -19.50 -6.19
C GLU A 1 20.25 -18.39 -5.13
N GLN A 2 21.33 -18.25 -4.37
CA GLN A 2 21.47 -17.21 -3.34
C GLN A 2 21.52 -15.80 -3.93
N GLU A 3 22.26 -15.61 -5.02
CA GLU A 3 22.39 -14.33 -5.72
C GLU A 3 21.03 -13.83 -6.25
N ALA A 4 20.21 -14.72 -6.83
CA ALA A 4 18.88 -14.38 -7.29
C ALA A 4 17.96 -13.94 -6.14
N ARG A 5 18.02 -14.61 -4.98
CA ARG A 5 17.25 -14.20 -3.78
C ARG A 5 17.66 -12.83 -3.28
N GLU A 6 18.97 -12.56 -3.25
CA GLU A 6 19.49 -11.24 -2.86
C GLU A 6 19.09 -10.14 -3.86
N ALA A 7 19.07 -10.44 -5.15
CA ALA A 7 18.60 -9.50 -6.16
C ALA A 7 17.10 -9.21 -5.97
N ILE A 8 16.27 -10.23 -5.78
CA ILE A 8 14.83 -10.06 -5.46
C ILE A 8 14.66 -9.21 -4.20
N ARG A 9 15.42 -9.47 -3.14
CA ARG A 9 15.38 -8.69 -1.90
C ARG A 9 15.74 -7.23 -2.15
N ARG A 10 16.77 -6.96 -2.93
CA ARG A 10 17.13 -5.57 -3.31
C ARG A 10 16.00 -4.88 -4.06
N GLY A 11 15.33 -5.58 -4.96
CA GLY A 11 14.18 -5.05 -5.70
C GLY A 11 13.00 -4.70 -4.80
N VAL A 12 12.65 -5.60 -3.88
CA VAL A 12 11.64 -5.34 -2.82
C VAL A 12 12.00 -4.07 -2.05
N SER A 13 13.24 -3.96 -1.57
CA SER A 13 13.68 -2.82 -0.78
C SER A 13 13.77 -1.51 -1.58
N LYS A 14 14.17 -1.55 -2.85
CA LYS A 14 14.20 -0.37 -3.71
C LYS A 14 12.80 0.23 -3.89
N LEU A 15 11.82 -0.60 -4.23
CA LEU A 15 10.43 -0.13 -4.36
C LEU A 15 9.89 0.37 -3.01
N ALA A 16 10.00 -0.42 -1.96
CA ALA A 16 9.48 -0.06 -0.65
C ALA A 16 10.07 1.25 -0.11
N ARG A 17 11.37 1.49 -0.29
CA ARG A 17 12.01 2.75 0.10
C ARG A 17 11.45 3.96 -0.64
N THR A 18 11.21 3.82 -1.94
CA THR A 18 10.66 4.91 -2.76
C THR A 18 9.22 5.22 -2.34
N VAL A 19 8.40 4.20 -2.13
CA VAL A 19 7.02 4.38 -1.67
C VAL A 19 6.95 4.91 -0.24
N LYS A 20 7.83 4.43 0.65
CA LYS A 20 7.86 4.80 2.07
C LYS A 20 8.00 6.30 2.33
N VAL A 21 8.60 7.07 1.42
CA VAL A 21 8.75 8.53 1.59
C VAL A 21 7.41 9.26 1.59
N THR A 22 6.34 8.63 1.08
CA THR A 22 4.98 9.18 1.06
C THR A 22 4.20 8.91 2.34
N LEU A 23 4.74 8.15 3.31
CA LEU A 23 4.01 7.66 4.48
C LEU A 23 3.67 8.76 5.49
N GLY A 24 2.39 8.81 5.84
CA GLY A 24 1.87 9.54 6.98
C GLY A 24 1.95 11.07 6.87
N PRO A 25 1.78 11.80 7.99
CA PRO A 25 1.69 13.26 8.00
C PRO A 25 2.96 13.97 7.52
N LYS A 26 4.11 13.33 7.68
CA LYS A 26 5.42 13.83 7.19
C LYS A 26 5.76 13.31 5.80
N GLY A 27 4.85 12.61 5.15
CA GLY A 27 5.05 12.09 3.79
C GLY A 27 5.36 13.20 2.80
N ARG A 28 6.25 12.90 1.85
CA ARG A 28 6.73 13.83 0.83
C ARG A 28 6.18 13.46 -0.53
N ASN A 29 6.07 14.46 -1.40
CA ASN A 29 5.79 14.23 -2.80
C ASN A 29 6.99 13.54 -3.47
N VAL A 30 6.68 12.66 -4.41
CA VAL A 30 7.64 12.00 -5.31
C VAL A 30 7.45 12.58 -6.69
N ILE A 31 8.54 12.91 -7.36
CA ILE A 31 8.55 13.34 -8.76
C ILE A 31 8.86 12.11 -9.60
N LEU A 32 7.92 11.73 -10.44
CA LEU A 32 8.04 10.57 -11.34
C LEU A 32 8.35 11.06 -12.74
N GLN A 33 9.52 10.70 -13.26
CA GLN A 33 9.88 10.98 -14.63
C GLN A 33 9.12 10.03 -15.56
N LYS A 34 8.42 10.57 -16.55
CA LYS A 34 7.74 9.78 -17.58
C LYS A 34 8.58 9.74 -18.86
N SER A 35 8.44 8.64 -19.60
CA SER A 35 9.09 8.52 -20.93
C SER A 35 8.53 9.54 -21.93
N PHE A 36 7.26 9.94 -21.77
CA PHE A 36 6.59 10.95 -22.57
C PHE A 36 5.75 11.87 -21.67
N GLY A 37 5.77 13.17 -21.96
CA GLY A 37 5.02 14.18 -21.23
C GLY A 37 5.75 14.76 -20.03
N SER A 38 5.03 15.54 -19.23
CA SER A 38 5.56 16.20 -18.05
C SER A 38 5.75 15.20 -16.90
N PRO A 39 6.74 15.43 -16.01
CA PRO A 39 6.87 14.65 -14.77
C PRO A 39 5.59 14.70 -13.95
N THR A 40 5.23 13.60 -13.33
CA THR A 40 4.11 13.54 -12.39
C THR A 40 4.62 13.77 -10.98
N VAL A 41 3.97 14.68 -10.25
CA VAL A 41 4.23 14.89 -8.81
C VAL A 41 3.09 14.26 -8.05
N THR A 42 3.39 13.31 -7.18
CA THR A 42 2.38 12.59 -6.41
C THR A 42 2.86 12.25 -5.01
N LYS A 43 1.91 12.08 -4.08
CA LYS A 43 2.12 11.57 -2.73
C LYS A 43 1.44 10.21 -2.55
N ASP A 44 0.72 9.75 -3.56
CA ASP A 44 0.03 8.46 -3.52
C ASP A 44 0.98 7.30 -3.73
N GLY A 45 1.01 6.39 -2.74
CA GLY A 45 1.93 5.26 -2.72
C GLY A 45 1.72 4.26 -3.85
N VAL A 46 0.48 3.99 -4.27
CA VAL A 46 0.21 3.05 -5.37
C VAL A 46 0.63 3.64 -6.71
N THR A 47 0.42 4.92 -6.93
CA THR A 47 0.88 5.62 -8.14
C THR A 47 2.41 5.55 -8.24
N VAL A 48 3.11 5.82 -7.13
CA VAL A 48 4.57 5.68 -7.09
C VAL A 48 4.99 4.24 -7.38
N ALA A 49 4.35 3.25 -6.76
CA ALA A 49 4.71 1.84 -6.95
C ALA A 49 4.53 1.36 -8.39
N LYS A 50 3.49 1.84 -9.09
CA LYS A 50 3.19 1.47 -10.48
C LYS A 50 4.24 1.95 -11.49
N GLU A 51 4.88 3.08 -11.22
CA GLU A 51 5.86 3.69 -12.13
C GLU A 51 7.29 3.16 -11.94
N ILE A 52 7.54 2.33 -10.92
CA ILE A 52 8.89 1.80 -10.67
C ILE A 52 9.13 0.56 -11.52
N ASP A 53 10.04 0.67 -12.46
CA ASP A 53 10.65 -0.45 -13.18
C ASP A 53 12.17 -0.43 -12.99
N LEU A 54 12.75 -1.62 -12.76
CA LEU A 54 14.18 -1.79 -12.50
C LEU A 54 14.82 -2.54 -13.67
N GLU A 55 16.05 -2.16 -14.01
CA GLU A 55 16.77 -2.74 -15.14
C GLU A 55 17.14 -4.23 -14.92
N ASP A 56 17.55 -4.59 -13.69
CA ASP A 56 17.85 -5.97 -13.35
C ASP A 56 16.57 -6.80 -13.26
N VAL A 57 16.50 -7.90 -13.99
CA VAL A 57 15.32 -8.77 -14.11
C VAL A 57 14.87 -9.33 -12.75
N TYR A 58 15.81 -9.75 -11.91
CA TYR A 58 15.48 -10.32 -10.59
C TYR A 58 15.08 -9.23 -9.59
N GLU A 59 15.75 -8.09 -9.61
CA GLU A 59 15.33 -6.94 -8.81
C GLU A 59 13.93 -6.48 -9.23
N ASN A 60 13.66 -6.40 -10.53
CA ASN A 60 12.35 -6.01 -11.04
C ASN A 60 11.26 -7.02 -10.66
N MET A 61 11.59 -8.31 -10.61
CA MET A 61 10.67 -9.33 -10.10
C MET A 61 10.28 -9.04 -8.65
N GLY A 62 11.23 -8.73 -7.78
CA GLY A 62 10.97 -8.36 -6.39
C GLY A 62 10.12 -7.07 -6.27
N ALA A 63 10.45 -6.05 -7.06
CA ALA A 63 9.67 -4.82 -7.12
C ALA A 63 8.21 -5.08 -7.56
N ARG A 64 8.00 -5.88 -8.60
CA ARG A 64 6.65 -6.23 -9.10
C ARG A 64 5.80 -6.96 -8.07
N MET A 65 6.39 -7.85 -7.27
CA MET A 65 5.67 -8.53 -6.19
C MET A 65 5.13 -7.54 -5.15
N VAL A 66 5.91 -6.56 -4.76
CA VAL A 66 5.47 -5.53 -3.80
C VAL A 66 4.53 -4.52 -4.45
N ARG A 67 4.71 -4.20 -5.72
CA ARG A 67 3.74 -3.42 -6.50
C ARG A 67 2.34 -4.05 -6.48
N GLU A 68 2.27 -5.37 -6.63
CA GLU A 68 1.01 -6.10 -6.57
C GLU A 68 0.32 -5.96 -5.21
N VAL A 69 1.08 -5.95 -4.11
CA VAL A 69 0.53 -5.69 -2.77
C VAL A 69 -0.11 -4.29 -2.69
N ALA A 70 0.58 -3.26 -3.20
CA ALA A 70 0.03 -1.90 -3.23
C ALA A 70 -1.24 -1.81 -4.08
N SER A 71 -1.24 -2.43 -5.27
CA SER A 71 -2.39 -2.43 -6.19
C SER A 71 -3.59 -3.14 -5.57
N LYS A 72 -3.42 -4.34 -5.03
CA LYS A 72 -4.51 -5.08 -4.37
C LYS A 72 -5.07 -4.34 -3.14
N THR A 73 -4.22 -3.66 -2.38
CA THR A 73 -4.68 -2.84 -1.26
C THR A 73 -5.54 -1.67 -1.75
N SER A 74 -5.12 -1.01 -2.83
CA SER A 74 -5.90 0.06 -3.47
C SER A 74 -7.26 -0.41 -3.95
N ASP A 75 -7.31 -1.58 -4.59
CA ASP A 75 -8.55 -2.14 -5.16
C ASP A 75 -9.56 -2.52 -4.07
N VAL A 76 -9.10 -3.00 -2.91
CA VAL A 76 -9.96 -3.49 -1.83
C VAL A 76 -10.34 -2.40 -0.83
N ALA A 77 -9.39 -1.54 -0.44
CA ALA A 77 -9.57 -0.57 0.63
C ALA A 77 -9.50 0.90 0.17
N GLY A 78 -8.90 1.17 -0.98
CA GLY A 78 -8.70 2.54 -1.49
C GLY A 78 -7.67 3.38 -0.73
N ASP A 79 -7.18 2.89 0.41
CA ASP A 79 -6.20 3.56 1.27
C ASP A 79 -5.26 2.53 1.94
N GLY A 80 -4.17 3.02 2.54
CA GLY A 80 -3.20 2.17 3.24
C GLY A 80 -2.17 1.49 2.32
N THR A 81 -2.06 1.87 1.06
CA THR A 81 -1.15 1.27 0.07
C THR A 81 0.31 1.37 0.48
N THR A 82 0.74 2.51 1.01
CA THR A 82 2.10 2.71 1.54
C THR A 82 2.36 1.84 2.78
N THR A 83 1.40 1.78 3.70
CA THR A 83 1.50 0.91 4.89
C THR A 83 1.63 -0.56 4.50
N ALA A 84 0.79 -1.03 3.58
CA ALA A 84 0.84 -2.40 3.07
C ALA A 84 2.20 -2.71 2.41
N THR A 85 2.74 -1.78 1.63
CA THR A 85 4.07 -1.90 1.01
C THR A 85 5.19 -2.04 2.03
N VAL A 86 5.18 -1.22 3.09
CA VAL A 86 6.19 -1.27 4.16
C VAL A 86 6.08 -2.57 4.96
N MET A 87 4.86 -3.02 5.25
CA MET A 87 4.63 -4.29 5.93
C MET A 87 5.07 -5.48 5.09
N ALA A 88 4.79 -5.47 3.78
CA ALA A 88 5.23 -6.52 2.86
C ALA A 88 6.76 -6.63 2.82
N GLU A 89 7.48 -5.50 2.76
CA GLU A 89 8.95 -5.48 2.85
C GLU A 89 9.44 -6.10 4.17
N ALA A 90 8.84 -5.71 5.29
CA ALA A 90 9.24 -6.20 6.61
C ALA A 90 9.01 -7.72 6.74
N ILE A 91 7.82 -8.20 6.36
CA ILE A 91 7.47 -9.63 6.39
C ILE A 91 8.40 -10.42 5.47
N PHE A 92 8.66 -9.93 4.27
CA PHE A 92 9.55 -10.59 3.32
C PHE A 92 10.99 -10.69 3.86
N ASN A 93 11.53 -9.59 4.39
CA ASN A 93 12.89 -9.57 4.92
C ASN A 93 13.07 -10.50 6.12
N GLU A 94 12.13 -10.51 7.06
CA GLU A 94 12.19 -11.42 8.21
C GLU A 94 11.96 -12.88 7.80
N GLY A 95 11.03 -13.12 6.87
CA GLY A 95 10.83 -14.46 6.31
C GLY A 95 12.06 -14.99 5.58
N LEU A 96 12.73 -14.15 4.80
CA LEU A 96 13.97 -14.55 4.11
C LEU A 96 15.08 -14.92 5.09
N LYS A 97 15.25 -14.14 6.18
CA LYS A 97 16.21 -14.47 7.25
C LYS A 97 15.91 -15.83 7.88
N ALA A 98 14.63 -16.10 8.15
CA ALA A 98 14.21 -17.36 8.73
C ALA A 98 14.48 -18.56 7.79
N VAL A 99 14.21 -18.40 6.49
CA VAL A 99 14.52 -19.43 5.48
C VAL A 99 16.02 -19.69 5.38
N VAL A 100 16.83 -18.64 5.36
CA VAL A 100 18.30 -18.77 5.35
C VAL A 100 18.81 -19.46 6.62
N ALA A 101 18.16 -19.26 7.76
CA ALA A 101 18.45 -19.94 9.02
C ALA A 101 17.94 -21.39 9.07
N GLY A 102 17.31 -21.91 8.00
CA GLY A 102 16.89 -23.30 7.88
C GLY A 102 15.42 -23.58 8.22
N VAL A 103 14.61 -22.56 8.44
CA VAL A 103 13.15 -22.70 8.62
C VAL A 103 12.52 -23.21 7.32
N ASN A 104 11.65 -24.21 7.43
CA ASN A 104 10.93 -24.75 6.29
C ASN A 104 9.95 -23.69 5.72
N PRO A 105 10.07 -23.30 4.42
CA PRO A 105 9.25 -22.25 3.83
C PRO A 105 7.75 -22.53 3.86
N ILE A 106 7.36 -23.82 3.72
CA ILE A 106 5.94 -24.21 3.73
C ILE A 106 5.35 -24.04 5.13
N GLN A 107 6.07 -24.48 6.15
CA GLN A 107 5.64 -24.30 7.55
C GLN A 107 5.57 -22.81 7.93
N MET A 108 6.53 -22.02 7.46
CA MET A 108 6.52 -20.57 7.66
C MET A 108 5.30 -19.92 6.98
N LYS A 109 5.00 -20.29 5.72
CA LYS A 109 3.80 -19.83 5.03
C LYS A 109 2.52 -20.12 5.84
N ASN A 110 2.36 -21.34 6.33
CA ASN A 110 1.21 -21.72 7.14
C ASN A 110 1.12 -20.90 8.44
N GLY A 111 2.26 -20.64 9.08
CA GLY A 111 2.34 -19.77 10.26
C GLY A 111 1.93 -18.33 9.98
N ILE A 112 2.37 -17.77 8.84
CA ILE A 112 1.97 -16.43 8.40
C ILE A 112 0.45 -16.38 8.13
N GLU A 113 -0.11 -17.36 7.44
CA GLU A 113 -1.55 -17.43 7.15
C GLU A 113 -2.40 -17.50 8.44
N THR A 114 -1.98 -18.30 9.42
CA THR A 114 -2.62 -18.36 10.73
C THR A 114 -2.55 -17.01 11.44
N ALA A 115 -1.38 -16.40 11.50
CA ALA A 115 -1.19 -15.10 12.13
C ALA A 115 -2.03 -14.00 11.46
N VAL A 116 -2.11 -14.00 10.12
CA VAL A 116 -2.94 -13.04 9.35
C VAL A 116 -4.42 -13.22 9.71
N SER A 117 -4.91 -14.46 9.78
CA SER A 117 -6.31 -14.74 10.17
C SER A 117 -6.62 -14.17 11.55
N ASP A 118 -5.78 -14.46 12.55
CA ASP A 118 -5.96 -13.99 13.93
C ASP A 118 -5.88 -12.47 14.04
N LEU A 119 -4.93 -11.85 13.32
CA LEU A 119 -4.77 -10.40 13.31
C LEU A 119 -5.97 -9.71 12.64
N THR A 120 -6.47 -10.27 11.54
CA THR A 120 -7.63 -9.72 10.83
C THR A 120 -8.87 -9.72 11.72
N GLU A 121 -9.12 -10.82 12.47
CA GLU A 121 -10.22 -10.88 13.41
C GLU A 121 -10.10 -9.82 14.53
N LYS A 122 -8.89 -9.64 15.06
CA LYS A 122 -8.62 -8.61 16.08
C LYS A 122 -8.81 -7.21 15.53
N LEU A 123 -8.33 -6.92 14.31
CA LEU A 123 -8.50 -5.63 13.65
C LEU A 123 -9.97 -5.30 13.43
N HIS A 124 -10.79 -6.27 13.00
CA HIS A 124 -12.23 -6.08 12.86
C HIS A 124 -12.91 -5.72 14.20
N LYS A 125 -12.46 -6.32 15.31
CA LYS A 125 -12.99 -5.98 16.64
C LYS A 125 -12.55 -4.59 17.12
N MET A 126 -11.40 -4.10 16.66
CA MET A 126 -10.88 -2.76 16.99
C MET A 126 -11.44 -1.67 16.09
N ALA A 127 -11.97 -2.02 14.92
CA ALA A 127 -12.46 -1.06 13.94
C ALA A 127 -13.67 -0.29 14.47
N THR A 128 -13.65 1.03 14.29
CA THR A 128 -14.77 1.92 14.61
C THR A 128 -15.59 2.15 13.35
N LYS A 129 -16.91 1.91 13.46
CA LYS A 129 -17.83 2.16 12.33
C LYS A 129 -18.01 3.66 12.12
N VAL A 130 -17.88 4.10 10.87
CA VAL A 130 -18.26 5.46 10.44
C VAL A 130 -19.78 5.55 10.46
N LYS A 131 -20.35 6.46 11.29
CA LYS A 131 -21.79 6.53 11.54
C LYS A 131 -22.43 7.83 11.11
N ASP A 132 -21.69 8.92 11.13
CA ASP A 132 -22.18 10.27 10.88
C ASP A 132 -21.42 10.97 9.77
N GLN A 133 -21.96 12.09 9.32
CA GLN A 133 -21.40 12.86 8.21
C GLN A 133 -20.03 13.47 8.56
N GLU A 134 -19.84 13.87 9.80
CA GLU A 134 -18.56 14.43 10.23
C GLU A 134 -17.45 13.38 10.19
N ALA A 135 -17.73 12.15 10.64
CA ALA A 135 -16.79 11.05 10.55
C ALA A 135 -16.48 10.70 9.08
N MET A 136 -17.49 10.74 8.19
CA MET A 136 -17.25 10.55 6.74
C MET A 136 -16.37 11.66 6.18
N ALA A 137 -16.64 12.94 6.52
CA ALA A 137 -15.82 14.05 6.09
C ALA A 137 -14.37 13.94 6.58
N ASN A 138 -14.17 13.49 7.81
CA ASN A 138 -12.83 13.29 8.36
C ASN A 138 -12.06 12.19 7.62
N VAL A 139 -12.68 11.05 7.32
CA VAL A 139 -12.08 9.99 6.52
C VAL A 139 -11.75 10.47 5.11
N ALA A 140 -12.69 11.16 4.45
CA ALA A 140 -12.50 11.70 3.11
C ALA A 140 -11.42 12.79 3.08
N THR A 141 -11.32 13.62 4.12
CA THR A 141 -10.25 14.62 4.27
C THR A 141 -8.88 13.96 4.35
N ILE A 142 -8.75 12.89 5.11
CA ILE A 142 -7.48 12.13 5.18
C ILE A 142 -7.14 11.52 3.80
N ALA A 143 -8.10 10.90 3.15
CA ALA A 143 -7.93 10.29 1.83
C ALA A 143 -7.56 11.31 0.74
N SER A 144 -8.08 12.54 0.83
CA SER A 144 -7.74 13.65 -0.07
C SER A 144 -6.52 14.46 0.35
N ASN A 145 -5.60 13.84 1.10
CA ASN A 145 -4.35 14.44 1.54
C ASN A 145 -4.50 15.69 2.43
N ASN A 146 -5.44 15.63 3.37
CA ASN A 146 -5.86 16.70 4.30
C ASN A 146 -6.56 17.89 3.65
N ASP A 147 -7.19 17.70 2.50
CA ASP A 147 -8.05 18.68 1.90
C ASP A 147 -9.46 18.57 2.49
N ARG A 148 -9.81 19.53 3.36
CA ARG A 148 -11.10 19.55 4.06
C ARG A 148 -12.27 19.88 3.11
N GLU A 149 -12.05 20.69 2.10
CA GLU A 149 -13.08 21.07 1.14
C GLU A 149 -13.53 19.84 0.32
N ILE A 150 -12.56 19.05 -0.17
CA ILE A 150 -12.84 17.78 -0.83
C ILE A 150 -13.49 16.79 0.16
N GLY A 151 -13.04 16.75 1.40
CA GLY A 151 -13.60 15.89 2.44
C GLY A 151 -15.09 16.16 2.69
N ASP A 152 -15.47 17.41 2.83
CA ASP A 152 -16.85 17.83 3.05
C ASP A 152 -17.72 17.56 1.81
N LEU A 153 -17.21 17.84 0.61
CA LEU A 153 -17.89 17.57 -0.65
C LEU A 153 -18.20 16.06 -0.82
N LEU A 154 -17.24 15.20 -0.53
CA LEU A 154 -17.44 13.75 -0.60
C LEU A 154 -18.42 13.25 0.45
N ALA A 155 -18.38 13.79 1.68
CA ALA A 155 -19.34 13.43 2.72
C ALA A 155 -20.76 13.85 2.35
N ASP A 156 -20.95 15.02 1.76
CA ASP A 156 -22.24 15.48 1.23
C ASP A 156 -22.74 14.60 0.08
N ALA A 157 -21.87 14.23 -0.84
CA ALA A 157 -22.21 13.31 -1.92
C ALA A 157 -22.66 11.95 -1.37
N MET A 158 -21.89 11.37 -0.44
CA MET A 158 -22.24 10.10 0.22
C MET A 158 -23.56 10.16 0.98
N SER A 159 -23.88 11.29 1.61
CA SER A 159 -25.16 11.45 2.32
C SER A 159 -26.35 11.45 1.36
N LYS A 160 -26.15 11.89 0.10
CA LYS A 160 -27.19 11.93 -0.94
C LYS A 160 -27.39 10.58 -1.64
N VAL A 161 -26.29 9.87 -1.95
CA VAL A 161 -26.35 8.60 -2.68
C VAL A 161 -26.51 7.39 -1.76
N GLY A 162 -26.22 7.53 -0.48
CA GLY A 162 -26.28 6.44 0.49
C GLY A 162 -25.06 5.51 0.42
N LYS A 163 -25.04 4.49 1.30
CA LYS A 163 -23.88 3.60 1.49
C LYS A 163 -23.55 2.73 0.27
N ASP A 164 -24.54 2.43 -0.54
CA ASP A 164 -24.41 1.59 -1.74
C ASP A 164 -24.30 2.43 -3.03
N GLY A 165 -24.21 3.75 -2.88
CA GLY A 165 -24.09 4.68 -3.99
C GLY A 165 -22.69 4.69 -4.59
N VAL A 166 -22.62 4.97 -5.89
CA VAL A 166 -21.36 5.14 -6.62
C VAL A 166 -21.13 6.63 -6.87
N ILE A 167 -19.93 7.09 -6.52
CA ILE A 167 -19.45 8.44 -6.79
C ILE A 167 -18.31 8.32 -7.79
N THR A 168 -18.41 9.03 -8.91
CA THR A 168 -17.36 9.17 -9.91
C THR A 168 -16.77 10.57 -9.84
N VAL A 169 -15.48 10.68 -10.09
CA VAL A 169 -14.76 11.97 -10.18
C VAL A 169 -14.17 12.04 -11.59
N ASP A 170 -14.49 13.10 -12.33
CA ASP A 170 -13.97 13.39 -13.66
C ASP A 170 -12.78 14.37 -13.60
#